data_c4d28aacb4cd94c0bb880a73d29dbb32
#
_entry.id   c4d28aacb4cd94c0bb880a73d29dbb32
#
_cell.length_a   1.000
_cell.length_b   1.000
_cell.length_c   1.000
_cell.angle_alpha   90.00
_cell.angle_beta   90.00
_cell.angle_gamma   90.00
#
_symmetry.space_group_name_H-M   'P 1'
#
loop_
_entity.id
_entity.type
_entity.pdbx_description
1 polymer ?
#
loop_
_entity_poly.entity_id
_entity_poly.type
_entity_poly.pdbx_seq_one_letter_code
_entity_poly.pdbx_strand_id
1 'polypeptide(L)'
;MNRYSGKGYRRRPLRRYGFFIALAVLIGLLLIQTSPRLRGTIDPVRNAASDQLFHMTRPTPLERVAGRSAKDQRIADLEARVRELSQYEAMALSMAERLEAYEEILNMQGEPRGTEVTARIMAESNGPFAEAFLANAGRLHGVEIGFYASNDRGLVGRVVQAGQRSSRILKITDFNSRVPVMGESSGLRGILFGGRDGSGRLTDQPEEGDFIPGERILTSGEGGLFPRGLVVGTAYPEGDRVRVDLAMRGGQLGYVRLTGTPTVAAPEADEDGSVGEIGFLSAGERGQ
;
A
#
# COMPACT_ATOMS: atom_id res chain seq x y z
N MET A 1 41.36 84.52 -19.26
CA MET A 1 40.99 84.28 -20.67
C MET A 1 40.34 82.88 -20.78
N ASN A 2 39.27 82.90 -21.45
CA ASN A 2 38.45 81.87 -22.05
C ASN A 2 37.17 81.42 -21.31
N ARG A 3 36.13 81.99 -21.85
CA ARG A 3 34.72 81.65 -21.65
C ARG A 3 34.38 80.33 -22.33
N TYR A 4 33.62 79.45 -21.65
CA TYR A 4 32.81 78.48 -22.41
C TYR A 4 31.38 78.49 -21.89
N SER A 5 30.51 78.83 -22.81
CA SER A 5 29.05 78.94 -22.79
C SER A 5 28.43 77.53 -22.73
N GLY A 6 27.67 77.26 -21.70
CA GLY A 6 26.87 76.07 -21.58
C GLY A 6 25.47 76.28 -22.13
N LYS A 7 25.14 75.62 -23.25
CA LYS A 7 23.78 75.57 -23.83
C LYS A 7 22.85 74.75 -22.95
N GLY A 8 21.86 75.42 -22.37
CA GLY A 8 20.77 74.77 -21.66
C GLY A 8 19.86 74.01 -22.60
N TYR A 9 19.77 72.70 -22.41
CA TYR A 9 18.77 71.86 -23.04
C TYR A 9 17.40 72.05 -22.36
N ARG A 10 16.50 72.76 -23.03
CA ARG A 10 15.09 72.83 -22.66
C ARG A 10 14.44 71.49 -22.87
N ARG A 11 14.17 70.76 -21.76
CA ARG A 11 13.30 69.55 -21.79
C ARG A 11 11.85 69.99 -22.06
N ARG A 12 11.34 69.63 -23.23
CA ARG A 12 9.95 69.87 -23.65
C ARG A 12 8.97 69.08 -22.75
N PRO A 13 7.78 69.60 -22.44
CA PRO A 13 6.79 69.00 -21.58
C PRO A 13 5.98 67.92 -22.30
N LEU A 14 6.61 66.82 -22.77
CA LEU A 14 5.88 65.69 -23.39
C LEU A 14 5.00 64.92 -22.37
N ARG A 15 5.25 65.08 -21.09
CA ARG A 15 4.46 64.36 -20.05
C ARG A 15 3.02 64.84 -19.91
N ARG A 16 2.74 66.13 -20.24
CA ARG A 16 1.39 66.68 -20.12
C ARG A 16 0.47 66.22 -21.29
N TYR A 17 1.02 66.08 -22.48
CA TYR A 17 0.25 65.61 -23.64
C TYR A 17 -0.05 64.10 -23.56
N GLY A 18 0.83 63.30 -22.99
CA GLY A 18 0.62 61.87 -22.76
C GLY A 18 -0.59 61.58 -21.85
N PHE A 19 -0.77 62.41 -20.82
CA PHE A 19 -1.92 62.27 -19.92
C PHE A 19 -3.24 62.62 -20.64
N PHE A 20 -3.26 63.70 -21.45
CA PHE A 20 -4.45 64.05 -22.21
C PHE A 20 -4.80 63.07 -23.31
N ILE A 21 -3.80 62.44 -23.94
CA ILE A 21 -4.00 61.39 -24.92
C ILE A 21 -4.56 60.14 -24.23
N ALA A 22 -3.99 59.73 -23.09
CA ALA A 22 -4.50 58.58 -22.34
C ALA A 22 -5.93 58.79 -21.80
N LEU A 23 -6.23 60.03 -21.35
CA LEU A 23 -7.56 60.40 -20.89
C LEU A 23 -8.58 60.41 -22.06
N ALA A 24 -8.19 60.95 -23.24
CA ALA A 24 -9.04 60.93 -24.44
C ALA A 24 -9.34 59.51 -24.93
N VAL A 25 -8.35 58.62 -24.90
CA VAL A 25 -8.52 57.18 -25.22
C VAL A 25 -9.44 56.51 -24.19
N LEU A 26 -9.30 56.80 -22.91
CA LEU A 26 -10.17 56.26 -21.87
C LEU A 26 -11.61 56.72 -22.02
N ILE A 27 -11.82 58.03 -22.29
CA ILE A 27 -13.15 58.58 -22.54
C ILE A 27 -13.75 58.03 -23.85
N GLY A 28 -12.95 57.83 -24.89
CA GLY A 28 -13.37 57.16 -26.11
C GLY A 28 -13.84 55.74 -25.89
N LEU A 29 -13.09 54.99 -25.09
CA LEU A 29 -13.44 53.62 -24.72
C LEU A 29 -14.73 53.54 -23.88
N LEU A 30 -14.95 54.52 -23.00
CA LEU A 30 -16.14 54.63 -22.15
C LEU A 30 -17.39 55.04 -22.98
N LEU A 31 -17.22 55.93 -23.97
CA LEU A 31 -18.29 56.32 -24.92
C LEU A 31 -18.68 55.14 -25.85
N ILE A 32 -17.74 54.27 -26.21
CA ILE A 32 -18.02 53.09 -27.00
C ILE A 32 -18.82 52.06 -26.17
N GLN A 33 -18.61 52.00 -24.88
CA GLN A 33 -19.38 51.11 -24.00
C GLN A 33 -20.81 51.58 -23.77
N THR A 34 -21.09 52.89 -23.82
CA THR A 34 -22.39 53.48 -23.53
C THR A 34 -23.31 53.66 -24.74
N SER A 35 -22.78 53.67 -25.97
CA SER A 35 -23.57 53.92 -27.17
C SER A 35 -23.83 52.66 -28.01
N PRO A 36 -25.10 52.19 -28.06
CA PRO A 36 -25.43 50.96 -28.81
C PRO A 36 -25.24 51.08 -30.33
N ARG A 37 -25.15 52.33 -30.87
CA ARG A 37 -24.95 52.56 -32.30
C ARG A 37 -23.49 52.41 -32.77
N LEU A 38 -22.51 52.47 -31.86
CA LEU A 38 -21.09 52.32 -32.18
C LEU A 38 -20.58 50.89 -31.99
N ARG A 39 -21.34 50.03 -31.34
CA ARG A 39 -20.98 48.60 -31.17
C ARG A 39 -20.98 47.84 -32.49
N GLY A 40 -21.90 48.16 -33.41
CA GLY A 40 -22.01 47.43 -34.68
C GLY A 40 -20.88 47.65 -35.67
N THR A 41 -20.08 48.72 -35.52
CA THR A 41 -18.95 49.01 -36.41
C THR A 41 -17.63 48.42 -35.97
N ILE A 42 -17.52 47.97 -34.69
CA ILE A 42 -16.30 47.43 -34.13
C ILE A 42 -16.34 45.87 -34.08
N ASP A 43 -17.53 45.27 -34.12
CA ASP A 43 -17.71 43.83 -34.13
C ASP A 43 -16.96 43.10 -35.27
N PRO A 44 -16.92 43.62 -36.53
CA PRO A 44 -16.17 42.95 -37.59
C PRO A 44 -14.65 42.97 -37.33
N VAL A 45 -14.13 44.05 -36.71
CA VAL A 45 -12.68 44.17 -36.40
C VAL A 45 -12.29 43.26 -35.23
N ARG A 46 -13.16 43.12 -34.23
CA ARG A 46 -12.94 42.24 -33.09
C ARG A 46 -13.01 40.77 -33.49
N ASN A 47 -13.93 40.43 -34.37
CA ASN A 47 -14.06 39.08 -34.90
C ASN A 47 -12.90 38.72 -35.84
N ALA A 48 -12.41 39.65 -36.66
CA ALA A 48 -11.22 39.44 -37.48
C ALA A 48 -9.95 39.27 -36.64
N ALA A 49 -9.83 40.03 -35.54
CA ALA A 49 -8.69 39.87 -34.62
C ALA A 49 -8.75 38.55 -33.83
N SER A 50 -9.94 38.10 -33.43
CA SER A 50 -10.11 36.78 -32.78
C SER A 50 -9.84 35.65 -33.77
N ASP A 51 -10.25 35.76 -35.01
CA ASP A 51 -9.96 34.74 -36.02
C ASP A 51 -8.47 34.62 -36.34
N GLN A 52 -7.74 35.76 -36.37
CA GLN A 52 -6.27 35.69 -36.50
C GLN A 52 -5.57 35.06 -35.32
N LEU A 53 -6.05 35.30 -34.10
CA LEU A 53 -5.52 34.62 -32.87
C LEU A 53 -5.84 33.13 -32.87
N PHE A 54 -7.03 32.73 -33.35
CA PHE A 54 -7.40 31.33 -33.52
C PHE A 54 -6.56 30.60 -34.59
N HIS A 55 -6.12 31.32 -35.63
CA HIS A 55 -5.22 30.77 -36.65
C HIS A 55 -3.79 30.58 -36.12
N MET A 56 -3.32 31.45 -35.20
CA MET A 56 -1.99 31.33 -34.59
C MET A 56 -1.92 30.20 -33.54
N THR A 57 -3.04 29.78 -32.95
CA THR A 57 -3.10 28.70 -31.99
C THR A 57 -3.37 27.32 -32.59
N ARG A 58 -3.50 27.22 -33.93
CA ARG A 58 -3.61 25.92 -34.59
C ARG A 58 -2.25 25.20 -34.50
N PRO A 59 -2.19 24.00 -33.88
CA PRO A 59 -0.93 23.25 -33.83
C PRO A 59 -0.44 23.02 -35.27
N THR A 60 0.84 23.27 -35.48
CA THR A 60 1.47 23.09 -36.77
C THR A 60 1.30 21.62 -37.23
N PRO A 61 1.33 21.34 -38.55
CA PRO A 61 1.24 19.96 -39.02
C PRO A 61 2.30 19.05 -38.37
N LEU A 62 3.46 19.60 -38.06
CA LEU A 62 4.55 18.90 -37.34
C LEU A 62 4.18 18.56 -35.89
N GLU A 63 3.55 19.48 -35.16
CA GLU A 63 3.08 19.22 -33.79
C GLU A 63 1.94 18.18 -33.74
N ARG A 64 1.08 18.15 -34.76
CA ARG A 64 0.05 17.10 -34.88
C ARG A 64 0.64 15.73 -35.16
N VAL A 65 1.68 15.64 -35.98
CA VAL A 65 2.40 14.39 -36.25
C VAL A 65 3.17 13.92 -35.01
N ALA A 66 3.89 14.83 -34.33
CA ALA A 66 4.59 14.53 -33.09
C ALA A 66 3.65 14.11 -31.97
N GLY A 67 2.49 14.78 -31.81
CA GLY A 67 1.49 14.43 -30.81
C GLY A 67 0.80 13.08 -31.09
N ARG A 68 0.64 12.69 -32.35
CA ARG A 68 0.16 11.36 -32.73
C ARG A 68 1.20 10.29 -32.42
N SER A 69 2.45 10.49 -32.80
CA SER A 69 3.55 9.55 -32.52
C SER A 69 3.71 9.30 -31.02
N ALA A 70 3.61 10.33 -30.16
CA ALA A 70 3.68 10.16 -28.70
C ALA A 70 2.47 9.41 -28.13
N LYS A 71 1.29 9.58 -28.69
CA LYS A 71 0.10 8.83 -28.31
C LYS A 71 0.18 7.38 -28.75
N ASP A 72 0.63 7.14 -29.98
CA ASP A 72 0.80 5.80 -30.52
C ASP A 72 1.85 5.01 -29.74
N GLN A 73 2.94 5.64 -29.33
CA GLN A 73 3.95 5.04 -28.46
C GLN A 73 3.36 4.68 -27.09
N ARG A 74 2.53 5.56 -26.51
CA ARG A 74 1.91 5.31 -25.20
C ARG A 74 0.87 4.20 -25.27
N ILE A 75 0.12 4.11 -26.36
CA ILE A 75 -0.81 3.01 -26.62
C ILE A 75 -0.04 1.69 -26.74
N ALA A 76 1.04 1.65 -27.53
CA ALA A 76 1.88 0.48 -27.66
C ALA A 76 2.51 0.02 -26.33
N ASP A 77 2.97 0.96 -25.49
CA ASP A 77 3.50 0.67 -24.14
C ASP A 77 2.40 0.09 -23.22
N LEU A 78 1.21 0.70 -23.23
CA LEU A 78 0.08 0.20 -22.45
C LEU A 78 -0.38 -1.19 -22.92
N GLU A 79 -0.45 -1.41 -24.23
CA GLU A 79 -0.77 -2.72 -24.79
C GLU A 79 0.28 -3.78 -24.45
N ALA A 80 1.56 -3.41 -24.42
CA ALA A 80 2.62 -4.30 -23.97
C ALA A 80 2.46 -4.69 -22.50
N ARG A 81 2.15 -3.71 -21.63
CA ARG A 81 1.90 -3.98 -20.20
C ARG A 81 0.64 -4.83 -19.98
N VAL A 82 -0.42 -4.58 -20.74
CA VAL A 82 -1.63 -5.41 -20.67
C VAL A 82 -1.32 -6.86 -21.08
N ARG A 83 -0.54 -7.06 -22.14
CA ARG A 83 -0.11 -8.42 -22.55
C ARG A 83 0.75 -9.08 -21.47
N GLU A 84 1.67 -8.36 -20.88
CA GLU A 84 2.51 -8.87 -19.79
C GLU A 84 1.66 -9.28 -18.58
N LEU A 85 0.75 -8.41 -18.13
CA LEU A 85 -0.15 -8.70 -17.02
C LEU A 85 -1.06 -9.91 -17.31
N SER A 86 -1.59 -10.03 -18.54
CA SER A 86 -2.42 -11.18 -18.92
C SER A 86 -1.63 -12.49 -18.92
N GLN A 87 -0.33 -12.47 -19.23
CA GLN A 87 0.54 -13.64 -19.09
C GLN A 87 0.75 -14.05 -17.63
N TYR A 88 0.97 -13.08 -16.74
CA TYR A 88 1.07 -13.36 -15.30
C TYR A 88 -0.25 -13.90 -14.74
N GLU A 89 -1.37 -13.34 -15.14
CA GLU A 89 -2.70 -13.82 -14.75
C GLU A 89 -2.94 -15.26 -15.21
N ALA A 90 -2.64 -15.57 -16.48
CA ALA A 90 -2.77 -16.92 -17.01
C ALA A 90 -1.84 -17.92 -16.28
N MET A 91 -0.61 -17.48 -15.94
CA MET A 91 0.32 -18.31 -15.18
C MET A 91 -0.20 -18.56 -13.76
N ALA A 92 -0.71 -17.53 -13.09
CA ALA A 92 -1.28 -17.65 -11.74
C ALA A 92 -2.49 -18.59 -11.72
N LEU A 93 -3.40 -18.48 -12.71
CA LEU A 93 -4.53 -19.37 -12.84
C LEU A 93 -4.09 -20.82 -13.06
N SER A 94 -3.10 -21.07 -13.93
CA SER A 94 -2.59 -22.43 -14.17
C SER A 94 -1.91 -23.04 -12.95
N MET A 95 -1.25 -22.21 -12.12
CA MET A 95 -0.69 -22.66 -10.84
C MET A 95 -1.78 -22.98 -9.81
N ALA A 96 -2.85 -22.18 -9.77
CA ALA A 96 -3.99 -22.42 -8.88
C ALA A 96 -4.69 -23.73 -9.24
N GLU A 97 -4.95 -23.98 -10.53
CA GLU A 97 -5.52 -25.24 -11.01
C GLU A 97 -4.66 -26.47 -10.66
N ARG A 98 -3.32 -26.33 -10.78
CA ARG A 98 -2.41 -27.41 -10.38
C ARG A 98 -2.42 -27.67 -8.88
N LEU A 99 -2.48 -26.61 -8.05
CA LEU A 99 -2.59 -26.76 -6.62
C LEU A 99 -3.88 -27.45 -6.24
N GLU A 100 -5.02 -27.05 -6.83
CA GLU A 100 -6.31 -27.70 -6.61
C GLU A 100 -6.28 -29.19 -7.00
N ALA A 101 -5.65 -29.53 -8.12
CA ALA A 101 -5.48 -30.90 -8.53
C ALA A 101 -4.57 -31.70 -7.56
N TYR A 102 -3.52 -31.10 -7.01
CA TYR A 102 -2.69 -31.75 -6.01
C TYR A 102 -3.42 -31.93 -4.67
N GLU A 103 -4.21 -30.96 -4.25
CA GLU A 103 -5.08 -31.06 -3.07
C GLU A 103 -6.09 -32.21 -3.22
N GLU A 104 -6.69 -32.36 -4.39
CA GLU A 104 -7.62 -33.44 -4.70
C GLU A 104 -6.90 -34.82 -4.64
N ILE A 105 -5.73 -34.95 -5.25
CA ILE A 105 -4.92 -36.18 -5.24
C ILE A 105 -4.50 -36.59 -3.83
N LEU A 106 -4.14 -35.61 -3.00
CA LEU A 106 -3.69 -35.85 -1.64
C LEU A 106 -4.84 -35.98 -0.62
N ASN A 107 -6.11 -35.88 -1.06
CA ASN A 107 -7.26 -35.71 -0.16
C ASN A 107 -7.08 -34.61 0.87
N MET A 108 -6.24 -33.63 0.54
CA MET A 108 -6.08 -32.44 1.35
C MET A 108 -7.32 -31.57 1.12
N GLN A 109 -8.25 -31.59 2.07
CA GLN A 109 -9.26 -30.56 2.11
C GLN A 109 -8.51 -29.22 2.23
N GLY A 110 -8.72 -28.33 1.26
CA GLY A 110 -8.11 -27.01 1.32
C GLY A 110 -8.37 -26.39 2.68
N GLU A 111 -7.40 -25.67 3.21
CA GLU A 111 -7.55 -25.03 4.52
C GLU A 111 -8.91 -24.33 4.58
N PRO A 112 -9.79 -24.69 5.54
CA PRO A 112 -11.09 -24.08 5.64
C PRO A 112 -10.88 -22.57 5.73
N ARG A 113 -11.45 -21.81 4.81
CA ARG A 113 -11.41 -20.35 4.86
C ARG A 113 -12.03 -19.94 6.19
N GLY A 114 -11.17 -19.53 7.12
CA GLY A 114 -11.62 -19.13 8.45
C GLY A 114 -12.63 -17.99 8.34
N THR A 115 -13.53 -17.90 9.31
CA THR A 115 -14.46 -16.77 9.41
C THR A 115 -13.69 -15.45 9.32
N GLU A 116 -14.03 -14.60 8.36
CA GLU A 116 -13.41 -13.28 8.19
C GLU A 116 -14.41 -12.19 8.58
N VAL A 117 -13.97 -11.30 9.49
CA VAL A 117 -14.78 -10.20 9.99
C VAL A 117 -14.01 -8.90 9.88
N THR A 118 -14.54 -7.92 9.14
CA THR A 118 -13.96 -6.58 9.13
C THR A 118 -14.42 -5.80 10.35
N ALA A 119 -13.46 -5.32 11.13
CA ALA A 119 -13.69 -4.58 12.35
C ALA A 119 -13.04 -3.19 12.33
N ARG A 120 -13.72 -2.20 12.91
CA ARG A 120 -13.15 -0.88 13.11
C ARG A 120 -12.39 -0.83 14.44
N ILE A 121 -11.21 -0.23 14.44
CA ILE A 121 -10.47 0.07 15.66
C ILE A 121 -11.11 1.26 16.35
N MET A 122 -11.51 1.06 17.61
CA MET A 122 -12.21 2.07 18.43
C MET A 122 -11.25 2.79 19.36
N ALA A 123 -10.25 2.09 19.86
CA ALA A 123 -9.27 2.63 20.79
C ALA A 123 -7.94 1.88 20.69
N GLU A 124 -6.88 2.56 21.06
CA GLU A 124 -5.54 2.02 21.20
C GLU A 124 -5.11 2.14 22.68
N SER A 125 -4.53 1.08 23.21
CA SER A 125 -3.96 1.05 24.55
C SER A 125 -2.45 0.83 24.40
N ASN A 126 -1.68 1.82 24.83
CA ASN A 126 -0.22 1.76 24.90
C ASN A 126 0.23 1.74 26.37
N GLY A 127 -0.33 0.80 27.13
CA GLY A 127 -0.04 0.65 28.54
C GLY A 127 1.36 0.08 28.81
N PRO A 128 1.85 0.18 30.08
CA PRO A 128 3.16 -0.35 30.44
C PRO A 128 3.26 -1.89 30.34
N PHE A 129 2.11 -2.57 30.38
CA PHE A 129 2.04 -4.04 30.41
C PHE A 129 1.61 -4.66 29.10
N ALA A 130 0.85 -3.96 28.25
CA ALA A 130 0.42 -4.47 26.96
C ALA A 130 0.02 -3.35 26.00
N GLU A 131 0.44 -3.49 24.75
CA GLU A 131 -0.03 -2.68 23.64
C GLU A 131 -1.14 -3.43 22.88
N ALA A 132 -2.32 -2.85 22.85
CA ALA A 132 -3.49 -3.49 22.26
C ALA A 132 -4.40 -2.51 21.54
N PHE A 133 -5.13 -3.03 20.55
CA PHE A 133 -6.26 -2.36 19.95
C PHE A 133 -7.58 -2.91 20.51
N LEU A 134 -8.58 -2.05 20.62
CA LEU A 134 -9.96 -2.44 20.84
C LEU A 134 -10.73 -2.32 19.51
N ALA A 135 -11.25 -3.42 19.03
CA ALA A 135 -12.05 -3.49 17.80
C ALA A 135 -13.55 -3.64 18.13
N ASN A 136 -14.42 -3.09 17.27
CA ASN A 136 -15.87 -3.11 17.43
C ASN A 136 -16.54 -4.41 16.93
N ALA A 137 -15.82 -5.51 16.90
CA ALA A 137 -16.34 -6.83 16.57
C ALA A 137 -15.97 -7.82 17.67
N GLY A 138 -16.90 -8.68 18.04
CA GLY A 138 -16.74 -9.70 19.10
C GLY A 138 -17.48 -10.98 18.74
N ARG A 139 -17.82 -11.78 19.76
CA ARG A 139 -18.46 -13.10 19.58
C ARG A 139 -19.77 -13.04 18.78
N LEU A 140 -20.57 -11.99 18.93
CA LEU A 140 -21.79 -11.81 18.14
C LEU A 140 -21.52 -11.65 16.62
N HIS A 141 -20.29 -11.34 16.27
CA HIS A 141 -19.83 -11.21 14.88
C HIS A 141 -19.00 -12.42 14.43
N GLY A 142 -18.95 -13.48 15.25
CA GLY A 142 -18.15 -14.67 14.96
C GLY A 142 -16.66 -14.55 15.27
N VAL A 143 -16.23 -13.52 16.03
CA VAL A 143 -14.83 -13.33 16.42
C VAL A 143 -14.55 -14.16 17.67
N GLU A 144 -13.47 -14.94 17.60
CA GLU A 144 -12.99 -15.78 18.68
C GLU A 144 -11.57 -15.39 19.12
N ILE A 145 -11.17 -15.87 20.29
CA ILE A 145 -9.79 -15.76 20.76
C ILE A 145 -8.89 -16.57 19.84
N GLY A 146 -7.75 -16.00 19.46
CA GLY A 146 -6.83 -16.64 18.54
C GLY A 146 -6.92 -16.13 17.10
N PHE A 147 -8.01 -15.49 16.70
CA PHE A 147 -8.09 -14.84 15.38
C PHE A 147 -6.92 -13.88 15.18
N TYR A 148 -6.32 -13.92 14.02
CA TYR A 148 -5.32 -12.90 13.65
C TYR A 148 -5.99 -11.66 13.04
N ALA A 149 -5.37 -10.52 13.27
CA ALA A 149 -5.75 -9.25 12.71
C ALA A 149 -4.77 -8.83 11.64
N SER A 150 -5.25 -8.52 10.46
CA SER A 150 -4.44 -8.03 9.33
C SER A 150 -5.08 -6.81 8.67
N ASN A 151 -4.29 -6.10 7.88
CA ASN A 151 -4.74 -5.03 7.00
C ASN A 151 -4.06 -5.16 5.63
N ASP A 152 -4.21 -4.14 4.78
CA ASP A 152 -3.57 -4.05 3.46
C ASP A 152 -2.03 -4.06 3.49
N ARG A 153 -1.42 -3.76 4.62
CA ARG A 153 0.05 -3.73 4.79
C ARG A 153 0.61 -5.03 5.35
N GLY A 154 -0.20 -5.83 6.05
CA GLY A 154 0.22 -7.09 6.64
C GLY A 154 -0.39 -7.39 7.99
N LEU A 155 0.33 -8.16 8.80
CA LEU A 155 -0.09 -8.58 10.13
C LEU A 155 -0.10 -7.40 11.11
N VAL A 156 -1.19 -7.27 11.85
CA VAL A 156 -1.40 -6.23 12.89
C VAL A 156 -1.27 -6.81 14.30
N GLY A 157 -1.81 -8.01 14.51
CA GLY A 157 -1.82 -8.62 15.83
C GLY A 157 -2.69 -9.85 15.91
N ARG A 158 -3.04 -10.24 17.15
CA ARG A 158 -3.91 -11.39 17.43
C ARG A 158 -4.94 -11.07 18.50
N VAL A 159 -6.16 -11.60 18.35
CA VAL A 159 -7.24 -11.47 19.34
C VAL A 159 -6.86 -12.27 20.59
N VAL A 160 -6.68 -11.58 21.70
CA VAL A 160 -6.37 -12.18 23.01
C VAL A 160 -7.57 -12.20 23.94
N GLN A 161 -8.60 -11.42 23.63
CA GLN A 161 -9.86 -11.38 24.39
C GLN A 161 -11.01 -11.07 23.43
N ALA A 162 -12.08 -11.87 23.50
CA ALA A 162 -13.31 -11.65 22.74
C ALA A 162 -14.48 -11.42 23.69
N GLY A 163 -15.01 -10.20 23.69
CA GLY A 163 -16.27 -9.85 24.34
C GLY A 163 -17.47 -10.09 23.41
N GLN A 164 -18.67 -9.70 23.82
CA GLN A 164 -19.87 -9.89 22.99
C GLN A 164 -19.83 -9.05 21.72
N ARG A 165 -19.49 -7.76 21.82
CA ARG A 165 -19.52 -6.78 20.70
C ARG A 165 -18.16 -6.18 20.37
N SER A 166 -17.13 -6.53 21.13
CA SER A 166 -15.79 -5.99 20.95
C SER A 166 -14.74 -7.06 21.20
N SER A 167 -13.55 -6.88 20.65
CA SER A 167 -12.40 -7.75 20.87
C SER A 167 -11.15 -6.93 21.15
N ARG A 168 -10.25 -7.50 21.93
CA ARG A 168 -8.92 -6.95 22.21
C ARG A 168 -7.89 -7.66 21.38
N ILE A 169 -7.14 -6.90 20.61
CA ILE A 169 -6.10 -7.37 19.70
C ILE A 169 -4.76 -6.99 20.28
N LEU A 170 -3.92 -7.96 20.67
CA LEU A 170 -2.54 -7.74 21.05
C LEU A 170 -1.74 -7.36 19.79
N LYS A 171 -1.06 -6.22 19.83
CA LYS A 171 -0.26 -5.73 18.70
C LYS A 171 0.99 -6.57 18.50
N ILE A 172 1.47 -6.69 17.27
CA ILE A 172 2.76 -7.33 16.99
C ILE A 172 3.94 -6.50 17.53
N THR A 173 3.74 -5.22 17.84
CA THR A 173 4.71 -4.33 18.49
C THR A 173 4.84 -4.59 19.99
N ASP A 174 3.88 -5.30 20.60
CA ASP A 174 3.93 -5.59 22.02
C ASP A 174 5.08 -6.57 22.36
N PHE A 175 5.77 -6.31 23.44
CA PHE A 175 6.91 -7.14 23.86
C PHE A 175 6.52 -8.58 24.26
N ASN A 176 5.24 -8.83 24.57
CA ASN A 176 4.70 -10.18 24.82
C ASN A 176 4.29 -10.87 23.51
N SER A 177 4.27 -10.14 22.40
CA SER A 177 3.94 -10.74 21.11
C SER A 177 5.05 -11.67 20.66
N ARG A 178 4.68 -12.87 20.24
CA ARG A 178 5.55 -13.90 19.68
C ARG A 178 4.95 -14.35 18.37
N VAL A 179 5.63 -14.02 17.28
CA VAL A 179 5.16 -14.34 15.93
C VAL A 179 6.20 -15.23 15.25
N PRO A 180 5.86 -16.49 14.95
CA PRO A 180 6.71 -17.34 14.12
C PRO A 180 6.81 -16.78 12.71
N VAL A 181 8.03 -16.51 12.25
CA VAL A 181 8.30 -15.86 10.98
C VAL A 181 9.35 -16.58 10.15
N MET A 182 9.42 -16.21 8.88
CA MET A 182 10.44 -16.68 7.96
C MET A 182 10.85 -15.55 7.00
N GLY A 183 12.10 -15.55 6.58
CA GLY A 183 12.58 -14.71 5.47
C GLY A 183 12.02 -15.23 4.15
N GLU A 184 11.52 -14.32 3.31
CA GLU A 184 10.95 -14.69 2.01
C GLU A 184 12.01 -15.26 1.07
N SER A 185 13.21 -14.68 1.08
CA SER A 185 14.30 -15.05 0.18
C SER A 185 15.27 -16.05 0.80
N SER A 186 15.62 -15.85 2.08
CA SER A 186 16.55 -16.73 2.81
C SER A 186 15.91 -18.06 3.23
N GLY A 187 14.57 -18.06 3.43
CA GLY A 187 13.87 -19.21 4.01
C GLY A 187 14.16 -19.46 5.49
N LEU A 188 15.02 -18.63 6.10
CA LEU A 188 15.38 -18.74 7.50
C LEU A 188 14.18 -18.47 8.40
N ARG A 189 14.08 -19.22 9.49
CA ARG A 189 12.97 -19.13 10.43
C ARG A 189 13.44 -18.47 11.73
N GLY A 190 12.49 -17.90 12.45
CA GLY A 190 12.76 -17.30 13.75
C GLY A 190 11.47 -16.88 14.42
N ILE A 191 11.59 -16.43 15.67
CA ILE A 191 10.48 -15.86 16.41
C ILE A 191 10.67 -14.35 16.50
N LEU A 192 9.68 -13.61 16.01
CA LEU A 192 9.63 -12.16 16.14
C LEU A 192 9.07 -11.78 17.51
N PHE A 193 9.79 -10.92 18.18
CA PHE A 193 9.37 -10.23 19.42
C PHE A 193 9.11 -8.78 19.11
N GLY A 194 7.99 -8.27 19.57
CA GLY A 194 7.64 -6.86 19.38
C GLY A 194 8.61 -5.93 20.13
N GLY A 195 8.98 -4.83 19.49
CA GLY A 195 9.67 -3.71 20.10
C GLY A 195 8.74 -2.49 20.10
N ARG A 196 8.59 -1.83 21.23
CA ARG A 196 7.63 -0.71 21.42
C ARG A 196 7.90 0.52 20.53
N ASP A 197 9.03 0.57 19.87
CA ASP A 197 9.44 1.60 18.94
C ASP A 197 8.86 1.42 17.51
N GLY A 198 7.98 0.41 17.34
CA GLY A 198 7.43 0.04 16.03
C GLY A 198 8.35 -0.85 15.20
N SER A 199 9.43 -1.34 15.81
CA SER A 199 10.27 -2.41 15.27
C SER A 199 10.01 -3.73 16.00
N GLY A 200 10.56 -4.82 15.49
CA GLY A 200 10.63 -6.10 16.15
C GLY A 200 12.06 -6.62 16.14
N ARG A 201 12.33 -7.64 16.95
CA ARG A 201 13.60 -8.34 16.98
C ARG A 201 13.37 -9.81 16.75
N LEU A 202 14.23 -10.42 15.94
CA LEU A 202 14.24 -11.86 15.75
C LEU A 202 15.12 -12.52 16.81
N THR A 203 14.62 -13.61 17.36
CA THR A 203 15.32 -14.54 18.24
C THR A 203 15.08 -15.96 17.75
N ASP A 204 15.78 -16.92 18.34
CA ASP A 204 15.72 -18.34 17.95
C ASP A 204 16.03 -18.53 16.45
N GLN A 205 17.06 -17.80 15.97
CA GLN A 205 17.59 -17.98 14.63
C GLN A 205 18.35 -19.31 14.58
N PRO A 206 18.29 -20.04 13.44
CA PRO A 206 19.13 -21.20 13.24
C PRO A 206 20.61 -20.78 13.31
N GLU A 207 21.45 -21.69 13.82
CA GLU A 207 22.91 -21.45 13.96
C GLU A 207 23.59 -21.24 12.58
N GLU A 208 22.95 -21.65 11.48
CA GLU A 208 23.48 -21.54 10.12
C GLU A 208 22.63 -20.60 9.28
N GLY A 209 23.27 -19.53 8.78
CA GLY A 209 22.74 -18.58 7.81
C GLY A 209 22.31 -17.24 8.41
N ASP A 210 22.33 -16.22 7.55
CA ASP A 210 21.94 -14.87 7.91
C ASP A 210 20.73 -14.40 7.09
N PHE A 211 19.87 -13.62 7.71
CA PHE A 211 18.80 -12.92 6.99
C PHE A 211 19.40 -11.90 6.02
N ILE A 212 18.80 -11.81 4.82
CA ILE A 212 19.26 -10.90 3.81
C ILE A 212 18.81 -9.47 4.15
N PRO A 213 19.70 -8.46 4.17
CA PRO A 213 19.30 -7.09 4.44
C PRO A 213 18.23 -6.61 3.43
N GLY A 214 17.11 -6.11 3.95
CA GLY A 214 16.01 -5.61 3.12
C GLY A 214 15.03 -6.70 2.65
N GLU A 215 15.21 -7.97 3.02
CA GLU A 215 14.23 -9.01 2.67
C GLU A 215 12.93 -8.85 3.45
N ARG A 216 11.84 -9.29 2.83
CA ARG A 216 10.55 -9.34 3.49
C ARG A 216 10.48 -10.50 4.48
N ILE A 217 9.92 -10.19 5.63
CA ILE A 217 9.63 -11.18 6.68
C ILE A 217 8.14 -11.50 6.62
N LEU A 218 7.86 -12.79 6.51
CA LEU A 218 6.51 -13.35 6.45
C LEU A 218 6.24 -14.24 7.66
N THR A 219 4.98 -14.51 7.97
CA THR A 219 4.63 -15.54 8.95
C THR A 219 5.01 -16.92 8.41
N SER A 220 5.57 -17.79 9.26
CA SER A 220 6.02 -19.13 8.86
C SER A 220 4.90 -20.17 8.85
N GLY A 221 3.78 -19.92 9.55
CA GLY A 221 2.70 -20.88 9.76
C GLY A 221 2.92 -21.84 10.91
N GLU A 222 4.09 -21.80 11.55
CA GLU A 222 4.43 -22.69 12.67
C GLU A 222 3.55 -22.44 13.90
N GLY A 223 3.24 -23.52 14.60
CA GLY A 223 2.39 -23.47 15.79
C GLY A 223 0.93 -23.18 15.51
N GLY A 224 0.50 -23.06 14.24
CA GLY A 224 -0.90 -22.82 13.86
C GLY A 224 -1.51 -21.50 14.34
N LEU A 225 -0.69 -20.57 14.84
CA LEU A 225 -1.15 -19.29 15.38
C LEU A 225 -1.49 -18.26 14.28
N PHE A 226 -0.82 -18.38 13.16
CA PHE A 226 -0.97 -17.51 11.98
C PHE A 226 -0.86 -18.37 10.72
N PRO A 227 -1.62 -18.08 9.65
CA PRO A 227 -1.38 -18.72 8.37
C PRO A 227 -0.01 -18.33 7.83
N ARG A 228 0.56 -19.15 6.99
CA ARG A 228 1.84 -18.87 6.33
C ARG A 228 1.68 -17.75 5.31
N GLY A 229 2.68 -16.87 5.20
CA GLY A 229 2.78 -15.90 4.10
C GLY A 229 2.21 -14.50 4.37
N LEU A 230 1.72 -14.21 5.59
CA LEU A 230 1.35 -12.83 5.94
C LEU A 230 2.59 -11.96 6.07
N VAL A 231 2.58 -10.79 5.44
CA VAL A 231 3.67 -9.81 5.55
C VAL A 231 3.75 -9.31 6.99
N VAL A 232 4.94 -9.36 7.57
CA VAL A 232 5.22 -8.87 8.93
C VAL A 232 6.07 -7.60 8.89
N GLY A 233 7.08 -7.56 8.02
CA GLY A 233 7.97 -6.40 7.92
C GLY A 233 9.16 -6.67 7.01
N THR A 234 10.24 -5.91 7.25
CA THR A 234 11.49 -5.99 6.49
C THR A 234 12.66 -6.17 7.44
N ALA A 235 13.56 -7.11 7.14
CA ALA A 235 14.71 -7.45 7.98
C ALA A 235 15.89 -6.49 7.75
N TYR A 236 16.53 -6.11 8.86
CA TYR A 236 17.78 -5.34 8.89
C TYR A 236 18.72 -5.99 9.89
N PRO A 237 19.68 -6.83 9.45
CA PRO A 237 20.70 -7.40 10.32
C PRO A 237 21.55 -6.31 10.98
N GLU A 238 21.73 -6.39 12.30
CA GLU A 238 22.53 -5.48 13.12
C GLU A 238 23.49 -6.31 14.02
N GLY A 239 24.64 -6.69 13.48
CA GLY A 239 25.58 -7.62 14.16
C GLY A 239 24.91 -8.98 14.38
N ASP A 240 24.93 -9.50 15.61
CA ASP A 240 24.33 -10.80 15.98
C ASP A 240 22.79 -10.74 16.12
N ARG A 241 22.17 -9.62 15.80
CA ARG A 241 20.73 -9.41 15.94
C ARG A 241 20.12 -9.00 14.63
N VAL A 242 18.86 -9.40 14.42
CA VAL A 242 18.08 -8.93 13.27
C VAL A 242 16.93 -8.08 13.79
N ARG A 243 16.95 -6.82 13.40
CA ARG A 243 15.83 -5.90 13.59
C ARG A 243 14.87 -6.04 12.42
N VAL A 244 13.58 -6.00 12.71
CA VAL A 244 12.53 -6.01 11.68
C VAL A 244 11.73 -4.71 11.79
N ASP A 245 11.73 -3.93 10.73
CA ASP A 245 10.82 -2.78 10.61
C ASP A 245 9.44 -3.31 10.23
N LEU A 246 8.47 -3.16 11.14
CA LEU A 246 7.15 -3.76 11.00
C LEU A 246 6.31 -3.02 9.96
N ALA A 247 5.65 -3.77 9.08
CA ALA A 247 4.82 -3.23 7.99
C ALA A 247 3.63 -2.39 8.48
N MET A 248 3.12 -2.67 9.69
CA MET A 248 2.06 -1.89 10.31
C MET A 248 2.48 -0.47 10.74
N ARG A 249 3.78 -0.15 10.75
CA ARG A 249 4.30 1.15 11.17
C ARG A 249 3.84 2.25 10.20
N GLY A 250 3.25 3.32 10.72
CA GLY A 250 2.99 4.55 9.96
C GLY A 250 1.62 4.67 9.31
N GLY A 251 0.55 4.59 10.08
CA GLY A 251 -0.79 4.96 9.64
C GLY A 251 -1.82 4.79 10.75
N GLN A 252 -2.84 5.64 10.78
CA GLN A 252 -3.99 5.39 11.64
C GLN A 252 -4.69 4.12 11.14
N LEU A 253 -4.65 3.07 11.95
CA LEU A 253 -5.39 1.84 11.68
C LEU A 253 -6.88 2.13 11.90
N GLY A 254 -7.61 2.40 10.82
CA GLY A 254 -9.05 2.61 10.88
C GLY A 254 -9.82 1.29 10.97
N TYR A 255 -9.42 0.31 10.17
CA TYR A 255 -10.06 -1.00 10.03
C TYR A 255 -9.03 -2.11 9.98
N VAL A 256 -9.43 -3.28 10.47
CA VAL A 256 -8.67 -4.53 10.40
C VAL A 256 -9.59 -5.67 9.99
N ARG A 257 -9.03 -6.67 9.34
CA ARG A 257 -9.68 -7.95 9.10
C ARG A 257 -9.27 -8.89 10.22
N LEU A 258 -10.26 -9.51 10.85
CA LEU A 258 -10.11 -10.54 11.87
C LEU A 258 -10.45 -11.86 11.22
N THR A 259 -9.49 -12.75 11.11
CA THR A 259 -9.66 -14.03 10.43
C THR A 259 -9.29 -15.16 11.38
N GLY A 260 -10.15 -16.18 11.42
CA GLY A 260 -9.87 -17.40 12.18
C GLY A 260 -8.71 -18.17 11.56
N THR A 261 -7.80 -18.64 12.38
CA THR A 261 -6.84 -19.66 11.95
C THR A 261 -7.56 -21.02 11.90
N PRO A 262 -7.37 -21.80 10.84
CA PRO A 262 -7.90 -23.16 10.83
C PRO A 262 -7.26 -23.92 11.99
N THR A 263 -8.06 -24.30 12.98
CA THR A 263 -7.61 -25.18 14.05
C THR A 263 -7.48 -26.56 13.44
N VAL A 264 -6.28 -27.08 13.34
CA VAL A 264 -6.10 -28.52 13.16
C VAL A 264 -6.72 -29.16 14.40
N ALA A 265 -7.90 -29.75 14.27
CA ALA A 265 -8.51 -30.49 15.35
C ALA A 265 -7.49 -31.55 15.78
N ALA A 266 -7.08 -31.52 17.04
CA ALA A 266 -6.34 -32.63 17.58
C ALA A 266 -7.16 -33.89 17.30
N PRO A 267 -6.56 -34.98 16.82
CA PRO A 267 -7.29 -36.21 16.64
C PRO A 267 -8.01 -36.48 17.95
N GLU A 268 -9.32 -36.67 17.91
CA GLU A 268 -10.12 -37.08 19.06
C GLU A 268 -9.42 -38.30 19.58
N ALA A 269 -8.85 -38.23 20.79
CA ALA A 269 -8.35 -39.42 21.48
C ALA A 269 -9.60 -40.28 21.67
N ASP A 270 -9.65 -41.41 20.97
CA ASP A 270 -10.69 -42.41 21.19
C ASP A 270 -10.85 -42.57 22.68
N GLU A 271 -12.05 -42.39 23.23
CA GLU A 271 -12.36 -42.49 24.67
C GLU A 271 -11.99 -43.87 25.26
N ASP A 272 -11.51 -44.76 24.43
CA ASP A 272 -11.21 -46.15 24.77
C ASP A 272 -9.72 -46.41 25.09
N GLY A 273 -8.93 -45.43 25.45
CA GLY A 273 -7.62 -45.58 26.14
C GLY A 273 -6.63 -46.62 25.58
N SER A 274 -6.94 -47.24 24.44
CA SER A 274 -6.07 -48.23 23.81
C SER A 274 -5.14 -47.51 22.81
N VAL A 275 -3.98 -47.09 23.32
CA VAL A 275 -2.82 -46.87 22.47
C VAL A 275 -2.55 -48.20 21.78
N GLY A 276 -2.88 -48.30 20.49
CA GLY A 276 -2.54 -49.46 19.69
C GLY A 276 -1.06 -49.75 19.81
N GLU A 277 -0.75 -50.82 20.49
CA GLU A 277 0.59 -51.36 20.64
C GLU A 277 1.15 -51.62 19.24
N ILE A 278 1.99 -50.73 18.75
CA ILE A 278 2.73 -50.95 17.51
C ILE A 278 3.66 -52.11 17.78
N GLY A 279 3.21 -53.30 17.39
CA GLY A 279 3.97 -54.54 17.50
C GLY A 279 5.27 -54.40 16.73
N PHE A 280 6.35 -54.16 17.44
CA PHE A 280 7.70 -54.44 16.97
C PHE A 280 7.81 -55.94 16.78
N LEU A 281 7.72 -56.38 15.53
CA LEU A 281 8.11 -57.73 15.17
C LEU A 281 9.60 -57.92 15.54
N SER A 282 9.84 -58.56 16.66
CA SER A 282 11.13 -59.07 17.02
C SER A 282 11.48 -60.21 16.04
N ALA A 283 12.31 -59.86 15.06
CA ALA A 283 12.96 -60.83 14.22
C ALA A 283 14.23 -61.34 14.96
N GLY A 284 14.23 -62.60 15.23
CA GLY A 284 15.48 -63.26 15.44
C GLY A 284 15.62 -64.06 16.74
N GLU A 285 15.35 -65.31 16.65
CA GLU A 285 16.21 -66.38 17.25
C GLU A 285 15.88 -67.70 16.59
N ARG A 286 16.68 -68.06 15.62
CA ARG A 286 16.91 -69.47 15.28
C ARG A 286 18.36 -69.75 15.46
N GLY A 287 18.72 -70.26 16.62
CA GLY A 287 19.92 -71.03 16.87
C GLY A 287 19.53 -72.49 17.11
N GLN A 288 19.93 -73.33 16.31
CA GLN A 288 20.55 -74.67 16.33
C GLN A 288 20.19 -75.39 15.06
#